data_907db8e0115640f494d6d0ffa3e33de1
#
_entry.id   907db8e0115640f494d6d0ffa3e33de1
#
_cell.length_a   1.000
_cell.length_b   1.000
_cell.length_c   1.000
_cell.angle_alpha   90.00
_cell.angle_beta   90.00
_cell.angle_gamma   90.00
#
_symmetry.space_group_name_H-M   'P 1'
#
loop_
_entity.id
_entity.type
_entity.pdbx_description
1 polymer ?
#
loop_
_entity_poly.entity_id
_entity_poly.type
_entity_poly.pdbx_seq_one_letter_code
_entity_poly.pdbx_strand_id
1 'polypeptide(L)'
;LISYLGFKNLIENINLSKDQTLNIKLFPEVELLEEVVIKDNIERLNLRSPQMSVNSLAINTIKKMPATLGEVDIIKSITLLPGVTNGGEGASGFNVRGGAADQNLILLDEAIIFNSSHLFGFFSVFNPDAIKDIKLFKGGIPANYGGRVSSVLNIYQKDGNSNDFSAEGGIGLISSRLLLEGPLKKEKGSFLVGGRSSYVHLFLPLIESVKDNKAYFYDLNTKLSYTIDPKNNLYLSGYFGRDVFDISNLFNNAYGNSVANFRWNHLFSNQLFSNLSLIYSDYDYRLDFSFADFEWNSSIVNLNLKYDLKHYLSEKIKFEYGLNSIYYKFDPGLIEPTKEDSSIQINKLTDKYALESSLYTGINYQFSPKTSIQLGGRLSNFIRLGQKLNTYVNDNPLLYNSALKIYQGSEPSGEIDYSRGTVLKNFLYIEPRAALAYQNKPSQSFKASYNRMVQYLHLISNTNSPTPIDIWAPSGKFVDPQILDQFAIGYFKTFNSNR
;
A
#
# COMPACT_ATOMS: atom_id res chain seq x y z
N LEU A 1 3.54 33.76 -20.73
CA LEU A 1 2.99 32.83 -19.77
C LEU A 1 2.59 33.59 -18.50
N ILE A 2 1.34 33.49 -18.13
CA ILE A 2 0.79 34.09 -16.91
C ILE A 2 0.31 32.96 -16.06
N SER A 3 0.83 32.85 -14.84
CA SER A 3 0.45 31.82 -13.90
C SER A 3 0.17 32.42 -12.52
N TYR A 4 -0.87 31.93 -11.89
CA TYR A 4 -1.22 32.26 -10.52
C TYR A 4 -1.70 31.00 -9.80
N LEU A 5 -1.32 30.83 -8.56
CA LEU A 5 -1.67 29.61 -7.81
C LEU A 5 -3.20 29.44 -7.73
N GLY A 6 -3.69 28.28 -8.15
CA GLY A 6 -5.14 27.96 -8.19
C GLY A 6 -5.85 28.46 -9.46
N PHE A 7 -5.11 28.88 -10.49
CA PHE A 7 -5.67 29.28 -11.80
C PHE A 7 -4.94 28.59 -12.94
N LYS A 8 -5.67 28.31 -14.04
CA LYS A 8 -5.08 27.73 -15.27
C LYS A 8 -4.03 28.66 -15.83
N ASN A 9 -2.86 28.08 -16.17
CA ASN A 9 -1.81 28.82 -16.85
C ASN A 9 -2.32 29.32 -18.21
N LEU A 10 -2.23 30.62 -18.44
CA LEU A 10 -2.57 31.25 -19.72
C LEU A 10 -1.31 31.58 -20.51
N ILE A 11 -1.22 31.07 -21.73
CA ILE A 11 -0.17 31.42 -22.68
C ILE A 11 -0.80 32.35 -23.70
N GLU A 12 -0.39 33.61 -23.70
CA GLU A 12 -0.83 34.61 -24.69
C GLU A 12 0.39 35.04 -25.50
N ASN A 13 0.25 34.98 -26.81
CA ASN A 13 1.28 35.48 -27.72
C ASN A 13 1.04 36.97 -28.01
N ILE A 14 1.89 37.81 -27.52
CA ILE A 14 1.78 39.25 -27.63
C ILE A 14 2.83 39.78 -28.61
N ASN A 15 2.41 40.56 -29.56
CA ASN A 15 3.31 41.32 -30.43
C ASN A 15 3.45 42.74 -29.89
N LEU A 16 4.58 43.06 -29.26
CA LEU A 16 4.87 44.35 -28.64
C LEU A 16 5.34 45.41 -29.66
N SER A 17 4.55 45.63 -30.71
CA SER A 17 4.81 46.70 -31.65
C SER A 17 4.27 48.08 -31.21
N LYS A 18 3.49 48.11 -30.11
CA LYS A 18 2.87 49.32 -29.48
C LYS A 18 2.69 49.05 -27.99
N ASP A 19 2.55 50.12 -27.21
CA ASP A 19 2.13 50.03 -25.81
C ASP A 19 0.75 49.39 -25.74
N GLN A 20 0.61 48.29 -25.01
CA GLN A 20 -0.65 47.55 -24.89
C GLN A 20 -0.99 47.29 -23.43
N THR A 21 -2.22 47.51 -23.04
CA THR A 21 -2.76 47.13 -21.74
C THR A 21 -3.61 45.89 -21.93
N LEU A 22 -3.21 44.79 -21.30
CA LEU A 22 -3.95 43.51 -21.37
C LEU A 22 -4.71 43.28 -20.08
N ASN A 23 -6.03 43.24 -20.19
CA ASN A 23 -6.89 42.81 -19.10
C ASN A 23 -7.09 41.30 -19.19
N ILE A 24 -6.39 40.55 -18.33
CA ILE A 24 -6.37 39.09 -18.35
C ILE A 24 -7.29 38.55 -17.28
N LYS A 25 -8.20 37.67 -17.71
CA LYS A 25 -9.07 36.89 -16.83
C LYS A 25 -8.48 35.49 -16.70
N LEU A 26 -7.95 35.16 -15.53
CA LEU A 26 -7.55 33.79 -15.23
C LEU A 26 -8.79 32.99 -14.78
N PHE A 27 -8.93 31.80 -15.31
CA PHE A 27 -9.98 30.88 -14.90
C PHE A 27 -9.46 30.04 -13.74
N PRO A 28 -10.23 29.90 -12.63
CA PRO A 28 -9.82 29.01 -11.55
C PRO A 28 -9.53 27.63 -12.14
N GLU A 29 -8.34 27.12 -11.89
CA GLU A 29 -8.05 25.73 -12.08
C GLU A 29 -8.59 25.03 -10.83
N VAL A 30 -9.74 24.39 -10.98
CA VAL A 30 -10.14 23.37 -10.03
C VAL A 30 -9.23 22.18 -10.34
N GLU A 31 -7.93 22.34 -10.06
CA GLU A 31 -7.11 21.18 -9.88
C GLU A 31 -7.77 20.43 -8.73
N LEU A 32 -8.35 19.28 -9.04
CA LEU A 32 -8.48 18.21 -8.11
C LEU A 32 -7.15 18.17 -7.38
N LEU A 33 -7.12 18.56 -6.10
CA LEU A 33 -5.93 18.51 -5.26
C LEU A 33 -5.60 17.05 -4.92
N GLU A 34 -5.57 16.21 -5.92
CA GLU A 34 -4.68 15.10 -6.01
C GLU A 34 -3.31 15.74 -6.15
N GLU A 35 -2.48 15.52 -5.12
CA GLU A 35 -1.08 15.87 -5.06
C GLU A 35 -0.58 16.51 -6.37
N VAL A 36 -0.46 17.83 -6.38
CA VAL A 36 0.01 18.59 -7.53
C VAL A 36 1.30 17.93 -7.99
N VAL A 37 1.21 17.09 -9.00
CA VAL A 37 2.38 16.68 -9.76
C VAL A 37 2.77 17.89 -10.57
N ILE A 38 3.46 18.81 -9.92
CA ILE A 38 4.16 19.90 -10.58
C ILE A 38 5.09 19.19 -11.55
N LYS A 39 4.78 19.25 -12.84
CA LYS A 39 5.68 18.83 -13.92
C LYS A 39 6.92 19.71 -14.00
N ASP A 40 7.20 20.47 -12.96
CA ASP A 40 8.41 21.27 -12.86
C ASP A 40 9.53 20.30 -12.48
N ASN A 41 10.41 20.08 -13.42
CA ASN A 41 11.66 19.32 -13.33
C ASN A 41 11.80 18.50 -12.05
N ILE A 42 11.42 17.22 -12.10
CA ILE A 42 11.56 16.22 -11.01
C ILE A 42 12.94 16.34 -10.33
N GLU A 43 13.98 16.68 -11.09
CA GLU A 43 15.34 16.93 -10.63
C GLU A 43 15.44 18.11 -9.66
N ARG A 44 14.74 19.23 -9.91
CA ARG A 44 14.75 20.40 -9.02
C ARG A 44 13.95 20.14 -7.75
N LEU A 45 12.86 19.42 -7.82
CA LEU A 45 12.08 18.99 -6.66
C LEU A 45 12.93 18.07 -5.77
N ASN A 46 13.69 17.15 -6.36
CA ASN A 46 14.59 16.27 -5.61
C ASN A 46 15.73 17.01 -4.90
N LEU A 47 16.12 18.21 -5.34
CA LEU A 47 17.15 19.01 -4.65
C LEU A 47 16.58 19.83 -3.49
N ARG A 48 15.34 20.31 -3.58
CA ARG A 48 14.74 21.22 -2.58
C ARG A 48 13.93 20.51 -1.51
N SER A 49 13.24 19.42 -1.86
CA SER A 49 12.43 18.67 -0.90
C SER A 49 13.32 18.08 0.21
N PRO A 50 12.96 18.21 1.50
CA PRO A 50 13.68 17.54 2.59
C PRO A 50 13.57 16.02 2.53
N GLN A 51 12.53 15.50 1.91
CA GLN A 51 12.33 14.07 1.79
C GLN A 51 13.49 13.41 1.04
N MET A 52 13.99 12.34 1.60
CA MET A 52 15.01 11.49 1.00
C MET A 52 14.46 10.11 0.71
N SER A 53 15.06 9.46 -0.31
CA SER A 53 14.76 8.05 -0.60
C SER A 53 13.30 7.82 -1.03
N VAL A 54 12.68 8.81 -1.65
CA VAL A 54 11.37 8.70 -2.28
C VAL A 54 11.57 8.54 -3.79
N ASN A 55 10.95 7.51 -4.35
CA ASN A 55 10.93 7.28 -5.78
C ASN A 55 9.49 7.37 -6.29
N SER A 56 9.22 8.34 -7.15
CA SER A 56 7.99 8.39 -7.96
C SER A 56 8.27 7.74 -9.31
N LEU A 57 7.46 6.76 -9.67
CA LEU A 57 7.59 6.04 -10.93
C LEU A 57 6.39 6.36 -11.81
N ALA A 58 6.64 7.08 -12.90
CA ALA A 58 5.60 7.31 -13.89
C ALA A 58 5.24 6.00 -14.59
N ILE A 59 3.95 5.69 -14.68
CA ILE A 59 3.47 4.45 -15.31
C ILE A 59 3.98 4.29 -16.75
N ASN A 60 4.12 5.39 -17.50
CA ASN A 60 4.66 5.39 -18.84
C ASN A 60 6.14 4.93 -18.90
N THR A 61 6.90 5.14 -17.83
CA THR A 61 8.28 4.63 -17.72
C THR A 61 8.25 3.13 -17.46
N ILE A 62 7.38 2.67 -16.59
CA ILE A 62 7.20 1.25 -16.28
C ILE A 62 6.72 0.48 -17.50
N LYS A 63 5.74 1.01 -18.25
CA LYS A 63 5.25 0.39 -19.51
C LYS A 63 6.33 0.24 -20.60
N LYS A 64 7.45 0.96 -20.50
CA LYS A 64 8.61 0.83 -21.42
C LYS A 64 9.68 -0.15 -20.95
N MET A 65 9.56 -0.66 -19.71
CA MET A 65 10.50 -1.65 -19.19
C MET A 65 10.24 -3.02 -19.83
N PRO A 66 11.25 -3.91 -19.88
CA PRO A 66 11.07 -5.25 -20.43
C PRO A 66 9.94 -5.99 -19.70
N ALA A 67 8.99 -6.48 -20.47
CA ALA A 67 7.90 -7.28 -19.97
C ALA A 67 8.38 -8.70 -19.58
N THR A 68 7.95 -9.19 -18.44
CA THR A 68 8.19 -10.60 -18.06
C THR A 68 7.01 -11.43 -18.53
N LEU A 69 7.29 -12.45 -19.35
CA LEU A 69 6.26 -13.32 -19.95
C LEU A 69 5.17 -12.53 -20.72
N GLY A 70 5.55 -11.37 -21.29
CA GLY A 70 4.64 -10.51 -22.06
C GLY A 70 3.80 -9.55 -21.22
N GLU A 71 4.00 -9.49 -19.91
CA GLU A 71 3.30 -8.56 -19.03
C GLU A 71 4.25 -7.63 -18.27
N VAL A 72 3.89 -6.36 -18.24
CA VAL A 72 4.59 -5.32 -17.46
C VAL A 72 4.25 -5.47 -15.99
N ASP A 73 5.24 -5.54 -15.12
CA ASP A 73 5.07 -5.77 -13.70
C ASP A 73 5.60 -4.62 -12.86
N ILE A 74 4.72 -4.07 -11.99
CA ILE A 74 5.05 -2.93 -11.14
C ILE A 74 6.01 -3.33 -10.04
N ILE A 75 5.80 -4.46 -9.37
CA ILE A 75 6.68 -4.92 -8.29
C ILE A 75 8.08 -5.24 -8.84
N LYS A 76 8.17 -5.93 -9.97
CA LYS A 76 9.47 -6.19 -10.63
C LYS A 76 10.15 -4.90 -11.07
N SER A 77 9.38 -3.90 -11.51
CA SER A 77 9.95 -2.59 -11.87
C SER A 77 10.55 -1.86 -10.66
N ILE A 78 9.94 -1.93 -9.49
CA ILE A 78 10.50 -1.29 -8.29
C ILE A 78 11.70 -2.06 -7.73
N THR A 79 11.86 -3.36 -7.98
CA THR A 79 13.05 -4.11 -7.56
C THR A 79 14.31 -3.71 -8.34
N LEU A 80 14.18 -2.99 -9.45
CA LEU A 80 15.30 -2.37 -10.15
C LEU A 80 15.83 -1.11 -9.46
N LEU A 81 15.12 -0.58 -8.47
CA LEU A 81 15.56 0.60 -7.72
C LEU A 81 16.65 0.23 -6.70
N PRO A 82 17.68 1.10 -6.52
CA PRO A 82 18.72 0.85 -5.54
C PRO A 82 18.16 0.62 -4.13
N GLY A 83 18.60 -0.45 -3.48
CA GLY A 83 18.17 -0.84 -2.13
C GLY A 83 16.79 -1.50 -2.07
N VAL A 84 16.26 -1.96 -3.19
CA VAL A 84 15.08 -2.83 -3.28
C VAL A 84 15.51 -4.16 -3.87
N THR A 85 15.11 -5.25 -3.24
CA THR A 85 15.43 -6.60 -3.69
C THR A 85 14.16 -7.46 -3.74
N ASN A 86 14.15 -8.48 -4.58
CA ASN A 86 13.10 -9.48 -4.57
C ASN A 86 13.23 -10.35 -3.31
N GLY A 87 12.12 -10.84 -2.76
CA GLY A 87 12.09 -11.76 -1.63
C GLY A 87 12.61 -13.18 -1.93
N GLY A 88 12.91 -13.47 -3.18
CA GLY A 88 13.34 -14.79 -3.69
C GLY A 88 12.42 -15.28 -4.81
N GLU A 89 12.81 -16.38 -5.48
CA GLU A 89 11.94 -17.05 -6.45
C GLU A 89 10.76 -17.73 -5.71
N GLY A 90 9.55 -17.51 -6.19
CA GLY A 90 8.33 -18.00 -5.55
C GLY A 90 7.92 -17.24 -4.28
N ALA A 91 8.60 -16.14 -3.93
CA ALA A 91 8.25 -15.31 -2.78
C ALA A 91 7.31 -14.18 -3.17
N SER A 92 6.34 -13.91 -2.29
CA SER A 92 5.48 -12.74 -2.42
C SER A 92 6.18 -11.47 -1.90
N GLY A 93 6.08 -10.37 -2.66
CA GLY A 93 6.53 -9.06 -2.22
C GLY A 93 7.98 -8.72 -2.56
N PHE A 94 8.54 -7.77 -1.83
CA PHE A 94 9.89 -7.23 -2.03
C PHE A 94 10.48 -6.79 -0.67
N ASN A 95 11.79 -6.66 -0.64
CA ASN A 95 12.53 -6.22 0.54
C ASN A 95 13.16 -4.86 0.28
N VAL A 96 13.14 -3.97 1.27
CA VAL A 96 13.75 -2.64 1.18
C VAL A 96 14.82 -2.49 2.24
N ARG A 97 16.07 -2.21 1.79
CA ARG A 97 17.22 -1.97 2.67
C ARG A 97 17.45 -3.05 3.72
N GLY A 98 17.22 -4.31 3.35
CA GLY A 98 17.38 -5.45 4.26
C GLY A 98 16.18 -5.70 5.19
N GLY A 99 15.12 -4.91 5.09
CA GLY A 99 13.87 -5.19 5.78
C GLY A 99 13.13 -6.38 5.16
N ALA A 100 12.33 -7.08 5.96
CA ALA A 100 11.51 -8.20 5.52
C ALA A 100 10.29 -7.73 4.71
N ALA A 101 9.66 -8.62 3.95
CA ALA A 101 8.53 -8.30 3.09
C ALA A 101 7.32 -7.75 3.87
N ASP A 102 7.05 -8.28 5.07
CA ASP A 102 5.97 -7.84 5.95
C ASP A 102 6.21 -6.45 6.58
N GLN A 103 7.44 -5.94 6.50
CA GLN A 103 7.81 -4.62 6.99
C GLN A 103 7.52 -3.49 5.98
N ASN A 104 6.98 -3.82 4.81
CA ASN A 104 6.55 -2.86 3.80
C ASN A 104 5.05 -2.62 3.89
N LEU A 105 4.63 -1.35 3.92
CA LEU A 105 3.23 -0.97 3.79
C LEU A 105 2.89 -0.84 2.31
N ILE A 106 2.03 -1.69 1.81
CA ILE A 106 1.61 -1.68 0.41
C ILE A 106 0.15 -1.20 0.35
N LEU A 107 -0.07 -0.11 -0.37
CA LEU A 107 -1.37 0.55 -0.46
C LEU A 107 -1.83 0.67 -1.91
N LEU A 108 -3.10 0.34 -2.16
CA LEU A 108 -3.81 0.64 -3.40
C LEU A 108 -5.01 1.54 -3.07
N ASP A 109 -5.00 2.78 -3.58
CA ASP A 109 -5.97 3.82 -3.21
C ASP A 109 -6.20 3.89 -1.68
N GLU A 110 -5.09 3.90 -0.89
CA GLU A 110 -5.05 3.93 0.58
C GLU A 110 -5.45 2.60 1.29
N ALA A 111 -6.01 1.62 0.59
CA ALA A 111 -6.34 0.31 1.14
C ALA A 111 -5.10 -0.58 1.27
N ILE A 112 -4.97 -1.30 2.39
CA ILE A 112 -3.84 -2.20 2.63
C ILE A 112 -3.98 -3.44 1.74
N ILE A 113 -2.92 -3.75 1.01
CA ILE A 113 -2.74 -4.99 0.26
C ILE A 113 -1.79 -5.89 1.03
N PHE A 114 -2.28 -7.02 1.55
CA PHE A 114 -1.49 -7.95 2.35
C PHE A 114 -0.59 -8.86 1.52
N ASN A 115 -1.06 -9.27 0.34
CA ASN A 115 -0.26 -10.00 -0.63
C ASN A 115 -0.26 -9.21 -1.96
N SER A 116 0.92 -8.81 -2.41
CA SER A 116 1.09 -7.96 -3.59
C SER A 116 1.34 -8.71 -4.89
N SER A 117 1.22 -10.05 -4.89
CA SER A 117 1.59 -10.85 -6.06
C SER A 117 0.60 -11.96 -6.36
N HIS A 118 0.48 -12.25 -7.66
CA HIS A 118 -0.18 -13.42 -8.21
C HIS A 118 0.83 -14.53 -8.53
N LEU A 119 0.35 -15.78 -8.56
CA LEU A 119 1.11 -16.98 -8.95
C LEU A 119 2.46 -17.06 -8.21
N PHE A 120 2.42 -16.97 -6.86
CA PHE A 120 3.63 -17.04 -6.01
C PHE A 120 4.75 -16.08 -6.43
N GLY A 121 4.42 -14.81 -6.72
CA GLY A 121 5.41 -13.78 -7.05
C GLY A 121 5.74 -13.63 -8.53
N PHE A 122 5.13 -14.42 -9.42
CA PHE A 122 5.37 -14.27 -10.87
C PHE A 122 4.80 -12.98 -11.46
N PHE A 123 3.66 -12.50 -10.92
CA PHE A 123 3.02 -11.25 -11.36
C PHE A 123 2.60 -10.41 -10.16
N SER A 124 2.57 -9.08 -10.31
CA SER A 124 1.99 -8.21 -9.29
C SER A 124 0.46 -8.15 -9.42
N VAL A 125 -0.22 -7.91 -8.29
CA VAL A 125 -1.67 -7.67 -8.26
C VAL A 125 -2.08 -6.34 -8.89
N PHE A 126 -1.12 -5.50 -9.27
CA PHE A 126 -1.35 -4.17 -9.82
C PHE A 126 -1.44 -4.19 -11.34
N ASN A 127 -2.63 -3.94 -11.88
CA ASN A 127 -2.83 -3.82 -13.32
C ASN A 127 -2.22 -2.50 -13.83
N PRO A 128 -1.16 -2.52 -14.67
CA PRO A 128 -0.47 -1.31 -15.09
C PRO A 128 -1.34 -0.36 -15.92
N ASP A 129 -2.42 -0.85 -16.54
CA ASP A 129 -3.32 0.00 -17.32
C ASP A 129 -4.27 0.81 -16.43
N ALA A 130 -4.58 0.30 -15.23
CA ALA A 130 -5.44 0.96 -14.25
C ALA A 130 -4.69 1.94 -13.33
N ILE A 131 -3.35 1.94 -13.31
CA ILE A 131 -2.55 2.73 -12.37
C ILE A 131 -2.20 4.11 -12.92
N LYS A 132 -2.28 5.12 -12.04
CA LYS A 132 -1.94 6.54 -12.30
C LYS A 132 -0.58 6.90 -11.73
N ASP A 133 -0.36 6.64 -10.45
CA ASP A 133 0.83 7.08 -9.71
C ASP A 133 1.36 5.99 -8.79
N ILE A 134 2.68 5.92 -8.68
CA ILE A 134 3.38 4.95 -7.84
C ILE A 134 4.47 5.69 -7.08
N LYS A 135 4.40 5.63 -5.74
CA LYS A 135 5.40 6.22 -4.85
C LYS A 135 5.95 5.17 -3.90
N LEU A 136 7.26 5.02 -3.90
CA LEU A 136 7.97 4.18 -2.94
C LEU A 136 8.79 5.06 -2.00
N PHE A 137 8.43 5.05 -0.72
CA PHE A 137 9.16 5.69 0.37
C PHE A 137 10.07 4.64 1.02
N LYS A 138 11.37 4.76 0.83
CA LYS A 138 12.40 3.90 1.46
C LYS A 138 13.04 4.55 2.68
N GLY A 139 12.57 5.73 3.06
CA GLY A 139 12.97 6.57 4.17
C GLY A 139 12.35 7.95 4.03
N GLY A 140 12.45 8.79 5.06
CA GLY A 140 11.78 10.09 5.06
C GLY A 140 10.25 9.96 4.96
N ILE A 141 9.70 8.90 5.57
CA ILE A 141 8.28 8.53 5.46
C ILE A 141 7.44 9.59 6.19
N PRO A 142 6.45 10.22 5.54
CA PRO A 142 5.59 11.22 6.17
C PRO A 142 4.77 10.66 7.35
N ALA A 143 4.38 11.52 8.31
CA ALA A 143 3.73 11.13 9.55
C ALA A 143 2.32 10.50 9.37
N ASN A 144 1.67 10.75 8.23
CA ASN A 144 0.38 10.14 7.87
C ASN A 144 0.47 8.63 7.56
N TYR A 145 1.68 8.09 7.34
CA TYR A 145 1.92 6.66 7.20
C TYR A 145 2.49 6.06 8.49
N GLY A 146 2.07 4.86 8.84
CA GLY A 146 2.54 4.13 10.02
C GLY A 146 2.21 2.64 9.93
N GLY A 147 2.49 1.87 11.00
CA GLY A 147 2.15 0.46 11.10
C GLY A 147 3.11 -0.50 10.37
N ARG A 148 4.14 0.01 9.69
CA ARG A 148 5.24 -0.76 9.08
C ARG A 148 6.54 0.00 9.24
N VAL A 149 7.67 -0.74 9.30
CA VAL A 149 8.96 -0.15 9.66
C VAL A 149 9.91 0.06 8.50
N SER A 150 9.82 -0.69 7.39
CA SER A 150 10.81 -0.64 6.31
C SER A 150 10.50 0.41 5.23
N SER A 151 9.33 0.30 4.60
CA SER A 151 8.95 1.16 3.48
C SER A 151 7.45 1.35 3.35
N VAL A 152 7.06 2.31 2.50
CA VAL A 152 5.67 2.50 2.06
C VAL A 152 5.63 2.52 0.54
N LEU A 153 4.92 1.59 -0.06
CA LEU A 153 4.55 1.60 -1.47
C LEU A 153 3.11 2.07 -1.60
N ASN A 154 2.94 3.27 -2.11
CA ASN A 154 1.63 3.89 -2.29
C ASN A 154 1.29 3.96 -3.77
N ILE A 155 0.20 3.32 -4.17
CA ILE A 155 -0.26 3.19 -5.56
C ILE A 155 -1.67 3.76 -5.66
N TYR A 156 -1.90 4.62 -6.65
CA TYR A 156 -3.21 5.16 -6.98
C TYR A 156 -3.69 4.70 -8.34
N GLN A 157 -4.95 4.33 -8.42
CA GLN A 157 -5.64 4.01 -9.68
C GLN A 157 -6.00 5.30 -10.43
N LYS A 158 -6.10 5.23 -11.77
CA LYS A 158 -6.65 6.29 -12.61
C LYS A 158 -8.09 6.60 -12.24
N ASP A 159 -8.55 7.80 -12.49
CA ASP A 159 -9.93 8.22 -12.21
C ASP A 159 -10.92 7.88 -13.33
N GLY A 160 -10.42 7.40 -14.47
CA GLY A 160 -11.20 7.23 -15.70
C GLY A 160 -11.34 8.52 -16.51
N ASN A 161 -11.79 8.40 -17.74
CA ASN A 161 -11.97 9.52 -18.65
C ASN A 161 -13.38 10.13 -18.49
N SER A 162 -13.49 11.40 -18.08
CA SER A 162 -14.77 12.09 -17.89
C SER A 162 -15.34 12.68 -19.18
N ASN A 163 -14.61 12.66 -20.30
CA ASN A 163 -15.02 13.26 -21.56
C ASN A 163 -15.45 12.23 -22.59
N ASP A 164 -14.62 11.20 -22.78
CA ASP A 164 -14.79 10.24 -23.85
C ASP A 164 -14.65 8.81 -23.33
N PHE A 165 -15.35 7.89 -23.97
CA PHE A 165 -15.17 6.46 -23.73
C PHE A 165 -13.87 6.00 -24.39
N SER A 166 -13.08 5.21 -23.64
CA SER A 166 -11.90 4.55 -24.19
C SER A 166 -11.79 3.10 -23.68
N ALA A 167 -11.16 2.28 -24.49
CA ALA A 167 -10.84 0.90 -24.17
C ALA A 167 -9.36 0.64 -24.47
N GLU A 168 -8.65 0.07 -23.51
CA GLU A 168 -7.25 -0.37 -23.66
C GLU A 168 -7.19 -1.85 -23.28
N GLY A 169 -6.45 -2.66 -24.04
CA GLY A 169 -6.35 -4.06 -23.73
C GLY A 169 -5.15 -4.72 -24.37
N GLY A 170 -4.86 -5.94 -23.94
CA GLY A 170 -3.78 -6.74 -24.46
C GLY A 170 -4.05 -8.23 -24.30
N ILE A 171 -3.64 -9.00 -25.28
CA ILE A 171 -3.64 -10.46 -25.26
C ILE A 171 -2.19 -10.89 -25.28
N GLY A 172 -1.72 -11.51 -24.22
CA GLY A 172 -0.38 -12.08 -24.09
C GLY A 172 -0.42 -13.60 -24.23
N LEU A 173 0.74 -14.22 -24.10
CA LEU A 173 0.86 -15.67 -24.21
C LEU A 173 0.18 -16.40 -23.03
N ILE A 174 0.22 -15.81 -21.83
CA ILE A 174 -0.22 -16.47 -20.60
C ILE A 174 -1.31 -15.68 -19.86
N SER A 175 -1.57 -14.43 -20.22
CA SER A 175 -2.57 -13.56 -19.61
C SER A 175 -3.19 -12.62 -20.63
N SER A 176 -4.40 -12.17 -20.35
CA SER A 176 -5.08 -11.11 -21.09
C SER A 176 -5.61 -10.06 -20.12
N ARG A 177 -5.70 -8.83 -20.59
CA ARG A 177 -6.24 -7.71 -19.83
C ARG A 177 -7.13 -6.82 -20.71
N LEU A 178 -8.10 -6.19 -20.07
CA LEU A 178 -9.01 -5.22 -20.70
C LEU A 178 -9.32 -4.13 -19.69
N LEU A 179 -9.19 -2.88 -20.09
CA LEU A 179 -9.59 -1.70 -19.33
C LEU A 179 -10.62 -0.92 -20.15
N LEU A 180 -11.71 -0.58 -19.50
CA LEU A 180 -12.76 0.28 -20.06
C LEU A 180 -12.89 1.50 -19.16
N GLU A 181 -12.91 2.68 -19.74
CA GLU A 181 -13.14 3.93 -19.02
C GLU A 181 -14.01 4.88 -19.83
N GLY A 182 -14.75 5.72 -19.13
CA GLY A 182 -15.62 6.68 -19.80
C GLY A 182 -16.40 7.57 -18.83
N PRO A 183 -17.19 8.53 -19.37
CA PRO A 183 -17.98 9.44 -18.56
C PRO A 183 -19.21 8.75 -17.95
N LEU A 184 -19.40 8.92 -16.63
CA LEU A 184 -20.71 8.74 -15.97
C LEU A 184 -21.60 9.95 -16.26
N LYS A 185 -20.99 11.12 -16.19
CA LYS A 185 -21.57 12.40 -16.60
C LYS A 185 -20.44 13.23 -17.17
N LYS A 186 -20.59 13.69 -18.41
CA LYS A 186 -19.55 14.44 -19.13
C LYS A 186 -19.02 15.60 -18.28
N GLU A 187 -17.69 15.70 -18.18
CA GLU A 187 -16.92 16.70 -17.41
C GLU A 187 -17.15 16.66 -15.87
N LYS A 188 -18.02 15.79 -15.35
CA LYS A 188 -18.34 15.73 -13.92
C LYS A 188 -18.04 14.42 -13.26
N GLY A 189 -18.07 13.33 -13.99
CA GLY A 189 -17.85 12.03 -13.40
C GLY A 189 -17.40 11.01 -14.42
N SER A 190 -16.62 10.04 -13.97
CA SER A 190 -16.05 8.99 -14.78
C SER A 190 -16.13 7.64 -14.09
N PHE A 191 -16.08 6.60 -14.90
CA PHE A 191 -15.85 5.24 -14.43
C PHE A 191 -14.59 4.65 -15.07
N LEU A 192 -13.99 3.72 -14.36
CA LEU A 192 -12.94 2.85 -14.83
C LEU A 192 -13.27 1.45 -14.37
N VAL A 193 -13.19 0.47 -15.28
CA VAL A 193 -13.32 -0.97 -14.99
C VAL A 193 -12.23 -1.69 -15.75
N GLY A 194 -11.34 -2.34 -15.05
CA GLY A 194 -10.25 -3.12 -15.63
C GLY A 194 -10.28 -4.55 -15.14
N GLY A 195 -10.20 -5.51 -16.05
CA GLY A 195 -10.09 -6.92 -15.71
C GLY A 195 -8.83 -7.53 -16.29
N ARG A 196 -8.27 -8.50 -15.60
CA ARG A 196 -7.13 -9.29 -16.02
C ARG A 196 -7.33 -10.75 -15.64
N SER A 197 -6.90 -11.66 -16.51
CA SER A 197 -6.95 -13.10 -16.23
C SER A 197 -5.77 -13.80 -16.86
N SER A 198 -5.17 -14.71 -16.12
CA SER A 198 -4.17 -15.63 -16.68
C SER A 198 -4.82 -16.96 -17.09
N TYR A 199 -4.21 -17.60 -18.04
CA TYR A 199 -4.65 -18.89 -18.57
C TYR A 199 -3.48 -19.87 -18.77
N VAL A 200 -2.47 -19.76 -17.92
CA VAL A 200 -1.31 -20.69 -17.91
C VAL A 200 -1.75 -22.15 -17.86
N HIS A 201 -2.80 -22.45 -17.11
CA HIS A 201 -3.36 -23.80 -16.98
C HIS A 201 -3.81 -24.42 -18.30
N LEU A 202 -4.08 -23.63 -19.36
CA LEU A 202 -4.42 -24.16 -20.67
C LEU A 202 -3.23 -24.83 -21.39
N PHE A 203 -2.01 -24.49 -20.97
CA PHE A 203 -0.77 -25.04 -21.53
C PHE A 203 -0.21 -26.21 -20.71
N LEU A 204 -0.62 -26.35 -19.45
CA LEU A 204 -0.13 -27.43 -18.57
C LEU A 204 -0.44 -28.83 -19.11
N PRO A 205 -1.61 -29.10 -19.77
CA PRO A 205 -1.91 -30.40 -20.37
C PRO A 205 -0.94 -30.82 -21.49
N LEU A 206 -0.16 -29.89 -22.05
CA LEU A 206 0.86 -30.18 -23.05
C LEU A 206 2.14 -30.79 -22.45
N ILE A 207 2.28 -30.76 -21.13
CA ILE A 207 3.44 -31.24 -20.40
C ILE A 207 3.01 -32.41 -19.51
N GLU A 208 3.41 -33.62 -19.84
CA GLU A 208 2.94 -34.87 -19.19
C GLU A 208 3.08 -34.85 -17.67
N SER A 209 4.16 -34.29 -17.11
CA SER A 209 4.41 -34.26 -15.66
C SER A 209 3.49 -33.32 -14.86
N VAL A 210 2.79 -32.40 -15.51
CA VAL A 210 1.92 -31.40 -14.84
C VAL A 210 0.57 -31.22 -15.53
N LYS A 211 0.18 -32.16 -16.39
CA LYS A 211 -1.04 -32.06 -17.22
C LYS A 211 -2.34 -31.90 -16.44
N ASP A 212 -2.38 -32.47 -15.23
CA ASP A 212 -3.55 -32.46 -14.37
C ASP A 212 -3.56 -31.30 -13.38
N ASN A 213 -2.52 -30.45 -13.41
CA ASN A 213 -2.42 -29.28 -12.53
C ASN A 213 -3.15 -28.08 -13.12
N LYS A 214 -3.61 -27.16 -12.23
CA LYS A 214 -4.17 -25.87 -12.62
C LYS A 214 -3.44 -24.75 -11.90
N ALA A 215 -3.13 -23.68 -12.63
CA ALA A 215 -2.57 -22.46 -12.07
C ALA A 215 -3.10 -21.27 -12.86
N TYR A 216 -3.90 -20.42 -12.23
CA TYR A 216 -4.42 -19.22 -12.85
C TYR A 216 -4.75 -18.16 -11.80
N PHE A 217 -4.81 -16.91 -12.26
CA PHE A 217 -5.35 -15.82 -11.48
C PHE A 217 -6.34 -15.00 -12.31
N TYR A 218 -7.18 -14.26 -11.64
CA TYR A 218 -7.99 -13.20 -12.23
C TYR A 218 -8.12 -12.04 -11.26
N ASP A 219 -8.22 -10.83 -11.80
CA ASP A 219 -8.42 -9.63 -11.01
C ASP A 219 -9.36 -8.63 -11.70
N LEU A 220 -9.93 -7.76 -10.87
CA LEU A 220 -10.83 -6.70 -11.27
C LEU A 220 -10.47 -5.42 -10.53
N ASN A 221 -10.25 -4.35 -11.28
CA ASN A 221 -10.08 -2.99 -10.80
C ASN A 221 -11.31 -2.17 -11.13
N THR A 222 -11.81 -1.40 -10.19
CA THR A 222 -12.94 -0.49 -10.43
C THR A 222 -12.68 0.86 -9.80
N LYS A 223 -13.07 1.94 -10.46
CA LYS A 223 -13.09 3.27 -9.86
C LYS A 223 -14.21 4.13 -10.45
N LEU A 224 -14.95 4.76 -9.56
CA LEU A 224 -15.95 5.77 -9.89
C LEU A 224 -15.50 7.10 -9.30
N SER A 225 -15.52 8.15 -10.08
CA SER A 225 -15.18 9.51 -9.67
C SER A 225 -16.35 10.42 -10.00
N TYR A 226 -16.72 11.30 -9.08
CA TYR A 226 -17.81 12.23 -9.30
C TYR A 226 -17.58 13.57 -8.60
N THR A 227 -17.56 14.65 -9.36
CA THR A 227 -17.51 16.03 -8.87
C THR A 227 -18.92 16.53 -8.62
N ILE A 228 -19.31 16.65 -7.35
CA ILE A 228 -20.61 17.20 -6.95
C ILE A 228 -20.63 18.69 -7.31
N ASP A 229 -19.62 19.41 -6.84
CA ASP A 229 -19.37 20.84 -7.06
C ASP A 229 -17.85 21.12 -7.00
N PRO A 230 -17.37 22.36 -7.25
CA PRO A 230 -15.94 22.69 -7.22
C PRO A 230 -15.22 22.42 -5.90
N LYS A 231 -15.96 22.21 -4.80
CA LYS A 231 -15.40 21.95 -3.48
C LYS A 231 -15.53 20.50 -3.06
N ASN A 232 -16.33 19.70 -3.73
CA ASN A 232 -16.69 18.35 -3.30
C ASN A 232 -16.48 17.33 -4.40
N ASN A 233 -15.54 16.40 -4.18
CA ASN A 233 -15.30 15.27 -5.08
C ASN A 233 -15.45 13.96 -4.31
N LEU A 234 -16.16 13.02 -4.90
CA LEU A 234 -16.36 11.67 -4.38
C LEU A 234 -15.64 10.66 -5.25
N TYR A 235 -15.06 9.67 -4.61
CA TYR A 235 -14.42 8.54 -5.27
C TYR A 235 -14.87 7.25 -4.59
N LEU A 236 -15.15 6.24 -5.39
CA LEU A 236 -15.34 4.89 -4.94
C LEU A 236 -14.41 4.00 -5.76
N SER A 237 -13.42 3.42 -5.12
CA SER A 237 -12.49 2.50 -5.76
C SER A 237 -12.58 1.11 -5.16
N GLY A 238 -12.28 0.10 -5.97
CA GLY A 238 -12.26 -1.29 -5.55
C GLY A 238 -11.24 -2.09 -6.33
N TYR A 239 -10.77 -3.14 -5.69
CA TYR A 239 -9.94 -4.17 -6.28
C TYR A 239 -10.39 -5.53 -5.72
N PHE A 240 -10.45 -6.51 -6.60
CA PHE A 240 -10.63 -7.91 -6.27
C PHE A 240 -9.64 -8.73 -7.08
N GLY A 241 -8.89 -9.61 -6.42
CA GLY A 241 -7.97 -10.52 -7.09
C GLY A 241 -7.97 -11.88 -6.43
N ARG A 242 -7.93 -12.94 -7.24
CA ARG A 242 -7.93 -14.32 -6.77
C ARG A 242 -6.92 -15.15 -7.54
N ASP A 243 -6.15 -15.94 -6.82
CA ASP A 243 -5.26 -16.97 -7.34
C ASP A 243 -5.81 -18.35 -7.03
N VAL A 244 -5.62 -19.28 -7.95
CA VAL A 244 -5.99 -20.69 -7.79
C VAL A 244 -4.85 -21.57 -8.27
N PHE A 245 -4.42 -22.45 -7.39
CA PHE A 245 -3.47 -23.51 -7.66
C PHE A 245 -4.08 -24.84 -7.29
N ASP A 246 -4.07 -25.77 -8.20
CA ASP A 246 -4.52 -27.15 -7.99
C ASP A 246 -3.38 -28.05 -8.50
N ILE A 247 -2.68 -28.68 -7.56
CA ILE A 247 -1.67 -29.69 -7.85
C ILE A 247 -2.31 -31.03 -7.56
N SER A 248 -2.68 -31.72 -8.62
CA SER A 248 -3.44 -32.96 -8.59
C SER A 248 -2.97 -33.92 -7.52
N ASN A 249 -3.92 -34.39 -6.69
CA ASN A 249 -3.74 -35.35 -5.60
C ASN A 249 -2.80 -34.88 -4.46
N LEU A 250 -2.31 -33.64 -4.48
CA LEU A 250 -1.46 -33.09 -3.42
C LEU A 250 -2.20 -32.01 -2.63
N PHE A 251 -2.41 -30.87 -3.23
CA PHE A 251 -3.09 -29.76 -2.58
C PHE A 251 -3.78 -28.82 -3.58
N ASN A 252 -4.84 -28.19 -3.12
CA ASN A 252 -5.49 -27.10 -3.79
C ASN A 252 -5.35 -25.84 -2.92
N ASN A 253 -4.89 -24.76 -3.50
CA ASN A 253 -4.69 -23.49 -2.81
C ASN A 253 -5.39 -22.36 -3.56
N ALA A 254 -6.12 -21.55 -2.83
CA ALA A 254 -6.71 -20.32 -3.37
C ALA A 254 -6.49 -19.18 -2.38
N TYR A 255 -6.04 -18.02 -2.85
CA TYR A 255 -5.86 -16.83 -2.04
C TYR A 255 -6.17 -15.56 -2.82
N GLY A 256 -6.44 -14.47 -2.12
CA GLY A 256 -6.73 -13.22 -2.79
C GLY A 256 -6.92 -12.02 -1.88
N ASN A 257 -6.99 -10.84 -2.49
CA ASN A 257 -7.32 -9.59 -1.82
C ASN A 257 -8.64 -9.04 -2.35
N SER A 258 -9.45 -8.49 -1.44
CA SER A 258 -10.66 -7.73 -1.76
C SER A 258 -10.58 -6.39 -1.05
N VAL A 259 -10.57 -5.28 -1.77
CA VAL A 259 -10.52 -3.96 -1.15
C VAL A 259 -11.56 -3.03 -1.74
N ALA A 260 -12.07 -2.13 -0.91
CA ALA A 260 -12.95 -1.04 -1.31
C ALA A 260 -12.58 0.23 -0.54
N ASN A 261 -12.60 1.37 -1.20
CA ASN A 261 -12.36 2.67 -0.59
C ASN A 261 -13.39 3.68 -1.08
N PHE A 262 -14.16 4.23 -0.16
CA PHE A 262 -14.96 5.42 -0.39
C PHE A 262 -14.17 6.64 0.13
N ARG A 263 -13.91 7.61 -0.74
CA ARG A 263 -13.15 8.81 -0.42
C ARG A 263 -13.95 10.06 -0.77
N TRP A 264 -14.03 10.99 0.17
CA TRP A 264 -14.60 12.31 -0.02
C TRP A 264 -13.53 13.39 0.17
N ASN A 265 -13.24 14.09 -0.91
CA ASN A 265 -12.36 15.25 -0.91
C ASN A 265 -13.22 16.51 -0.75
N HIS A 266 -12.90 17.33 0.25
CA HIS A 266 -13.60 18.57 0.51
C HIS A 266 -12.63 19.76 0.63
N LEU A 267 -12.93 20.83 -0.09
CA LEU A 267 -12.21 22.09 -0.07
C LEU A 267 -12.94 23.09 0.82
N PHE A 268 -12.51 23.24 2.08
CA PHE A 268 -13.09 24.24 3.00
C PHE A 268 -12.80 25.66 2.53
N SER A 269 -11.56 25.90 2.08
CA SER A 269 -11.09 27.16 1.54
C SER A 269 -9.94 26.91 0.55
N ASN A 270 -9.44 27.95 -0.14
CA ASN A 270 -8.27 27.83 -1.01
C ASN A 270 -6.99 27.41 -0.27
N GLN A 271 -7.01 27.38 1.06
CA GLN A 271 -5.86 27.03 1.91
C GLN A 271 -6.09 25.76 2.71
N LEU A 272 -7.33 25.33 2.93
CA LEU A 272 -7.65 24.18 3.77
C LEU A 272 -8.43 23.13 2.98
N PHE A 273 -7.84 21.98 2.88
CA PHE A 273 -8.30 20.82 2.14
C PHE A 273 -8.41 19.60 3.05
N SER A 274 -9.43 18.79 2.86
CA SER A 274 -9.59 17.53 3.60
C SER A 274 -9.83 16.35 2.69
N ASN A 275 -9.44 15.18 3.20
CA ASN A 275 -9.63 13.88 2.58
C ASN A 275 -10.16 12.90 3.63
N LEU A 276 -11.43 12.51 3.52
CA LEU A 276 -12.05 11.48 4.36
C LEU A 276 -12.12 10.18 3.57
N SER A 277 -11.54 9.11 4.11
CA SER A 277 -11.56 7.78 3.51
C SER A 277 -12.17 6.76 4.46
N LEU A 278 -13.10 5.95 3.94
CA LEU A 278 -13.65 4.75 4.58
C LEU A 278 -13.19 3.55 3.76
N ILE A 279 -12.38 2.70 4.37
CA ILE A 279 -11.64 1.67 3.67
C ILE A 279 -11.99 0.31 4.26
N TYR A 280 -12.27 -0.63 3.38
CA TYR A 280 -12.36 -2.06 3.67
C TYR A 280 -11.23 -2.78 2.97
N SER A 281 -10.57 -3.71 3.66
CA SER A 281 -9.56 -4.59 3.08
C SER A 281 -9.68 -5.97 3.70
N ASP A 282 -9.66 -6.98 2.85
CA ASP A 282 -9.74 -8.39 3.20
C ASP A 282 -8.70 -9.15 2.40
N TYR A 283 -7.98 -10.01 3.09
CA TYR A 283 -7.10 -11.00 2.50
C TYR A 283 -7.45 -12.36 3.06
N ASP A 284 -7.79 -13.30 2.18
CA ASP A 284 -8.13 -14.66 2.56
C ASP A 284 -7.30 -15.67 1.78
N TYR A 285 -7.08 -16.82 2.41
CA TYR A 285 -6.54 -17.99 1.72
C TYR A 285 -7.21 -19.27 2.20
N ARG A 286 -7.27 -20.24 1.29
CA ARG A 286 -7.75 -21.59 1.52
C ARG A 286 -6.71 -22.57 1.02
N LEU A 287 -6.37 -23.54 1.87
CA LEU A 287 -5.54 -24.68 1.57
C LEU A 287 -6.36 -25.96 1.74
N ASP A 288 -6.47 -26.77 0.70
CA ASP A 288 -7.06 -28.08 0.73
C ASP A 288 -5.94 -29.11 0.54
N PHE A 289 -5.71 -29.92 1.56
CA PHE A 289 -4.74 -31.01 1.55
C PHE A 289 -5.43 -32.32 1.23
N SER A 290 -5.61 -32.58 -0.07
CA SER A 290 -6.35 -33.74 -0.57
C SER A 290 -5.78 -35.09 -0.11
N PHE A 291 -4.44 -35.14 0.15
CA PHE A 291 -3.79 -36.36 0.65
C PHE A 291 -4.03 -36.64 2.15
N ALA A 292 -4.45 -35.61 2.90
CA ALA A 292 -4.68 -35.68 4.34
C ALA A 292 -6.16 -35.42 4.72
N ASP A 293 -7.04 -35.27 3.73
CA ASP A 293 -8.48 -35.10 3.83
C ASP A 293 -8.94 -33.96 4.76
N PHE A 294 -8.24 -32.81 4.69
CA PHE A 294 -8.68 -31.60 5.39
C PHE A 294 -8.41 -30.32 4.58
N GLU A 295 -9.18 -29.28 4.87
CA GLU A 295 -8.93 -27.92 4.41
C GLU A 295 -8.63 -26.98 5.56
N TRP A 296 -7.86 -25.93 5.26
CA TRP A 296 -7.54 -24.85 6.17
C TRP A 296 -7.88 -23.53 5.52
N ASN A 297 -8.77 -22.76 6.17
CA ASN A 297 -9.18 -21.44 5.74
C ASN A 297 -8.67 -20.40 6.74
N SER A 298 -8.10 -19.29 6.27
CA SER A 298 -7.63 -18.18 7.10
C SER A 298 -7.89 -16.84 6.43
N SER A 299 -8.07 -15.78 7.24
CA SER A 299 -8.29 -14.43 6.71
C SER A 299 -7.84 -13.33 7.64
N ILE A 300 -7.60 -12.15 7.07
CA ILE A 300 -7.40 -10.90 7.79
C ILE A 300 -8.27 -9.82 7.16
N VAL A 301 -9.19 -9.29 7.97
CA VAL A 301 -10.11 -8.22 7.57
C VAL A 301 -9.76 -6.95 8.35
N ASN A 302 -9.75 -5.81 7.68
CA ASN A 302 -9.69 -4.51 8.33
C ASN A 302 -10.74 -3.53 7.82
N LEU A 303 -11.20 -2.70 8.75
CA LEU A 303 -12.04 -1.52 8.50
C LEU A 303 -11.26 -0.30 8.95
N ASN A 304 -11.03 0.64 8.05
CA ASN A 304 -10.20 1.80 8.31
C ASN A 304 -10.96 3.09 8.05
N LEU A 305 -10.95 3.98 9.05
CA LEU A 305 -11.38 5.37 8.94
C LEU A 305 -10.14 6.25 8.95
N LYS A 306 -9.93 7.03 7.89
CA LYS A 306 -8.82 7.97 7.77
C LYS A 306 -9.33 9.35 7.41
N TYR A 307 -8.82 10.38 8.11
CA TYR A 307 -9.16 11.76 7.86
C TYR A 307 -7.89 12.61 7.83
N ASP A 308 -7.51 13.07 6.65
CA ASP A 308 -6.36 13.91 6.40
C ASP A 308 -6.78 15.37 6.17
N LEU A 309 -6.05 16.31 6.74
CA LEU A 309 -6.17 17.74 6.47
C LEU A 309 -4.83 18.28 5.99
N LYS A 310 -4.88 19.05 4.90
CA LYS A 310 -3.73 19.79 4.35
C LYS A 310 -4.06 21.28 4.42
N HIS A 311 -3.21 22.04 5.14
CA HIS A 311 -3.42 23.45 5.39
C HIS A 311 -2.21 24.25 4.92
N TYR A 312 -2.41 25.03 3.87
CA TYR A 312 -1.41 25.92 3.28
C TYR A 312 -1.51 27.28 3.96
N LEU A 313 -0.77 27.47 5.08
CA LEU A 313 -0.78 28.72 5.84
C LEU A 313 -0.14 29.87 5.06
N SER A 314 0.84 29.55 4.21
CA SER A 314 1.50 30.47 3.29
C SER A 314 2.21 29.66 2.20
N GLU A 315 2.81 30.34 1.21
CA GLU A 315 3.67 29.70 0.19
C GLU A 315 4.87 28.93 0.80
N LYS A 316 5.27 29.29 2.03
CA LYS A 316 6.43 28.71 2.72
C LYS A 316 6.04 27.64 3.75
N ILE A 317 4.80 27.62 4.20
CA ILE A 317 4.37 26.77 5.32
C ILE A 317 3.16 25.95 4.92
N LYS A 318 3.33 24.63 4.91
CA LYS A 318 2.26 23.65 4.75
C LYS A 318 2.17 22.79 5.98
N PHE A 319 1.00 22.71 6.58
CA PHE A 319 0.64 21.78 7.64
C PHE A 319 -0.12 20.58 7.05
N GLU A 320 0.19 19.40 7.57
CA GLU A 320 -0.55 18.17 7.33
C GLU A 320 -0.86 17.55 8.68
N TYR A 321 -2.12 17.26 8.94
CA TYR A 321 -2.52 16.64 10.20
C TYR A 321 -3.78 15.79 9.99
N GLY A 322 -4.00 14.83 10.86
CA GLY A 322 -5.13 13.93 10.69
C GLY A 322 -5.18 12.82 11.71
N LEU A 323 -6.11 11.92 11.45
CA LEU A 323 -6.31 10.72 12.24
C LEU A 323 -6.45 9.50 11.32
N ASN A 324 -6.07 8.34 11.84
CA ASN A 324 -6.29 7.06 11.21
C ASN A 324 -6.68 6.04 12.28
N SER A 325 -7.75 5.28 12.06
CA SER A 325 -8.22 4.26 13.00
C SER A 325 -8.60 3.00 12.22
N ILE A 326 -7.93 1.90 12.52
CA ILE A 326 -8.07 0.62 11.83
C ILE A 326 -8.53 -0.44 12.83
N TYR A 327 -9.69 -1.00 12.60
CA TYR A 327 -10.17 -2.19 13.31
C TYR A 327 -9.78 -3.42 12.52
N TYR A 328 -9.11 -4.38 13.18
CA TYR A 328 -8.67 -5.63 12.60
C TYR A 328 -9.41 -6.84 13.19
N LYS A 329 -9.79 -7.77 12.31
CA LYS A 329 -10.14 -9.14 12.66
C LYS A 329 -9.14 -10.06 11.97
N PHE A 330 -8.46 -10.87 12.75
CA PHE A 330 -7.60 -11.96 12.27
C PHE A 330 -8.31 -13.28 12.54
N ASP A 331 -8.55 -14.03 11.50
CA ASP A 331 -8.96 -15.43 11.55
C ASP A 331 -7.73 -16.28 11.24
N PRO A 332 -7.03 -16.82 12.25
CA PRO A 332 -5.78 -17.56 12.02
C PRO A 332 -6.02 -18.94 11.41
N GLY A 333 -7.25 -19.43 11.46
CA GLY A 333 -7.62 -20.60 10.70
C GLY A 333 -8.73 -21.46 11.30
N LEU A 334 -9.45 -22.08 10.38
CA LEU A 334 -10.41 -23.15 10.61
C LEU A 334 -9.92 -24.37 9.82
N ILE A 335 -9.69 -25.48 10.53
CA ILE A 335 -9.37 -26.78 9.95
C ILE A 335 -10.65 -27.60 9.93
N GLU A 336 -11.04 -28.07 8.75
CA GLU A 336 -12.24 -28.88 8.55
C GLU A 336 -11.91 -30.13 7.73
N PRO A 337 -12.51 -31.30 8.06
CA PRO A 337 -12.36 -32.49 7.24
C PRO A 337 -13.06 -32.31 5.89
N THR A 338 -12.43 -32.77 4.81
CA THR A 338 -13.00 -32.75 3.45
C THR A 338 -13.81 -34.02 3.12
N LYS A 339 -13.72 -35.07 3.97
CA LYS A 339 -14.45 -36.31 3.86
C LYS A 339 -15.06 -36.74 5.19
N GLU A 340 -16.18 -37.45 5.16
CA GLU A 340 -16.87 -37.93 6.36
C GLU A 340 -16.05 -38.95 7.17
N ASP A 341 -15.19 -39.72 6.51
CA ASP A 341 -14.31 -40.74 7.11
C ASP A 341 -12.92 -40.20 7.47
N SER A 342 -12.70 -38.92 7.37
CA SER A 342 -11.43 -38.29 7.76
C SER A 342 -11.15 -38.47 9.26
N SER A 343 -9.90 -38.76 9.60
CA SER A 343 -9.45 -38.80 11.00
C SER A 343 -9.24 -37.38 11.60
N ILE A 344 -9.35 -36.36 10.78
CA ILE A 344 -9.19 -34.96 11.19
C ILE A 344 -10.47 -34.45 11.85
N GLN A 345 -10.33 -33.82 12.99
CA GLN A 345 -11.45 -33.15 13.68
C GLN A 345 -11.47 -31.65 13.34
N ILE A 346 -12.68 -31.09 13.32
CA ILE A 346 -12.86 -29.65 13.16
C ILE A 346 -12.09 -28.92 14.28
N ASN A 347 -11.19 -28.04 13.90
CA ASN A 347 -10.41 -27.22 14.82
C ASN A 347 -10.41 -25.75 14.38
N LYS A 348 -11.09 -24.92 15.17
CA LYS A 348 -11.13 -23.48 14.97
C LYS A 348 -10.11 -22.79 15.87
N LEU A 349 -9.06 -22.21 15.28
CA LEU A 349 -8.14 -21.34 16.00
C LEU A 349 -8.85 -20.04 16.39
N THR A 350 -8.53 -19.53 17.59
CA THR A 350 -9.23 -18.36 18.15
C THR A 350 -9.00 -17.10 17.33
N ASP A 351 -10.08 -16.46 16.89
CA ASP A 351 -10.05 -15.16 16.23
C ASP A 351 -9.37 -14.13 17.14
N LYS A 352 -8.59 -13.23 16.51
CA LYS A 352 -7.89 -12.14 17.23
C LYS A 352 -8.41 -10.81 16.74
N TYR A 353 -8.57 -9.87 17.67
CA TYR A 353 -9.09 -8.53 17.36
C TYR A 353 -8.13 -7.47 17.85
N ALA A 354 -8.01 -6.39 17.08
CA ALA A 354 -7.19 -5.25 17.44
C ALA A 354 -7.78 -3.94 16.91
N LEU A 355 -7.45 -2.86 17.60
CA LEU A 355 -7.73 -1.50 17.16
C LEU A 355 -6.41 -0.73 17.13
N GLU A 356 -6.00 -0.28 15.94
CA GLU A 356 -4.87 0.62 15.73
C GLU A 356 -5.38 2.02 15.46
N SER A 357 -5.16 2.96 16.38
CA SER A 357 -5.58 4.35 16.23
C SER A 357 -4.37 5.27 16.28
N SER A 358 -4.38 6.33 15.49
CA SER A 358 -3.29 7.29 15.49
C SER A 358 -3.74 8.70 15.18
N LEU A 359 -3.05 9.65 15.80
CA LEU A 359 -3.09 11.06 15.47
C LEU A 359 -1.71 11.45 14.91
N TYR A 360 -1.68 12.26 13.88
CA TYR A 360 -0.44 12.70 13.29
C TYR A 360 -0.49 14.16 12.87
N THR A 361 0.67 14.76 12.89
CA THR A 361 0.89 16.11 12.38
C THR A 361 2.24 16.22 11.70
N GLY A 362 2.33 17.11 10.73
CA GLY A 362 3.56 17.42 10.03
C GLY A 362 3.56 18.85 9.52
N ILE A 363 4.72 19.47 9.52
CA ILE A 363 4.95 20.78 8.96
C ILE A 363 6.06 20.71 7.91
N ASN A 364 5.79 21.22 6.73
CA ASN A 364 6.80 21.50 5.71
C ASN A 364 7.05 23.01 5.69
N TYR A 365 8.28 23.42 6.00
CA TYR A 365 8.67 24.80 6.13
C TYR A 365 9.86 25.16 5.25
N GLN A 366 9.66 26.06 4.31
CA GLN A 366 10.71 26.66 3.52
C GLN A 366 11.35 27.80 4.32
N PHE A 367 12.32 27.47 5.19
CA PHE A 367 12.98 28.39 6.09
C PHE A 367 13.70 29.52 5.33
N SER A 368 14.38 29.18 4.23
CA SER A 368 15.03 30.10 3.32
C SER A 368 14.99 29.60 1.88
N PRO A 369 15.37 30.38 0.86
CA PRO A 369 15.47 29.86 -0.51
C PRO A 369 16.40 28.66 -0.67
N LYS A 370 17.31 28.43 0.29
CA LYS A 370 18.28 27.31 0.29
C LYS A 370 17.97 26.22 1.31
N THR A 371 17.07 26.46 2.27
CA THR A 371 16.86 25.55 3.40
C THR A 371 15.39 25.22 3.53
N SER A 372 15.05 23.94 3.49
CA SER A 372 13.72 23.43 3.78
C SER A 372 13.77 22.38 4.91
N ILE A 373 12.76 22.41 5.74
CA ILE A 373 12.64 21.57 6.94
C ILE A 373 11.28 20.88 6.88
N GLN A 374 11.26 19.61 7.24
CA GLN A 374 10.04 18.86 7.51
C GLN A 374 10.15 18.32 8.92
N LEU A 375 9.16 18.62 9.74
CA LEU A 375 8.99 18.04 11.08
C LEU A 375 7.65 17.37 11.15
N GLY A 376 7.58 16.24 11.85
CA GLY A 376 6.34 15.51 12.01
C GLY A 376 6.36 14.64 13.27
N GLY A 377 5.18 14.24 13.67
CA GLY A 377 4.99 13.31 14.77
C GLY A 377 3.71 12.52 14.57
N ARG A 378 3.76 11.27 14.98
CA ARG A 378 2.62 10.36 15.02
C ARG A 378 2.52 9.80 16.43
N LEU A 379 1.35 9.88 17.02
CA LEU A 379 0.99 9.16 18.23
C LEU A 379 0.17 7.95 17.79
N SER A 380 0.72 6.76 17.95
CA SER A 380 0.06 5.52 17.59
C SER A 380 -0.30 4.72 18.83
N ASN A 381 -1.52 4.22 18.88
CA ASN A 381 -2.06 3.39 19.93
C ASN A 381 -2.59 2.09 19.32
N PHE A 382 -2.05 0.95 19.75
CA PHE A 382 -2.48 -0.37 19.32
C PHE A 382 -3.03 -1.14 20.52
N ILE A 383 -4.32 -1.49 20.42
CA ILE A 383 -5.07 -2.16 21.49
C ILE A 383 -5.43 -3.56 21.04
N ARG A 384 -4.99 -4.56 21.79
CA ARG A 384 -5.51 -5.92 21.65
C ARG A 384 -6.83 -6.03 22.37
N LEU A 385 -7.86 -6.45 21.63
CA LEU A 385 -9.21 -6.59 22.14
C LEU A 385 -9.50 -8.01 22.61
N GLY A 386 -10.54 -8.14 23.43
CA GLY A 386 -10.95 -9.38 24.05
C GLY A 386 -11.23 -10.51 23.08
N GLN A 387 -10.80 -11.69 23.44
CA GLN A 387 -10.92 -12.96 22.74
C GLN A 387 -10.76 -14.09 23.74
N LYS A 388 -11.00 -15.31 23.31
CA LYS A 388 -10.65 -16.51 24.06
C LYS A 388 -9.12 -16.63 24.16
N LEU A 389 -8.58 -16.78 25.37
CA LEU A 389 -7.14 -16.92 25.63
C LEU A 389 -6.85 -18.16 26.46
N ASN A 390 -5.84 -18.90 26.05
CA ASN A 390 -5.28 -19.96 26.88
C ASN A 390 -4.51 -19.34 28.05
N THR A 391 -4.66 -19.94 29.21
CA THR A 391 -3.85 -19.66 30.40
C THR A 391 -2.74 -20.73 30.52
N TYR A 392 -1.62 -20.35 31.10
CA TYR A 392 -0.47 -21.24 31.27
C TYR A 392 0.04 -21.17 32.70
N VAL A 393 0.67 -22.25 33.20
CA VAL A 393 1.30 -22.25 34.48
C VAL A 393 2.39 -21.17 34.50
N ASN A 394 2.38 -20.34 35.55
CA ASN A 394 3.27 -19.17 35.67
C ASN A 394 3.22 -18.21 34.48
N ASP A 395 2.08 -18.20 33.76
CA ASP A 395 1.89 -17.35 32.57
C ASP A 395 2.92 -17.55 31.46
N ASN A 396 3.52 -18.75 31.41
CA ASN A 396 4.56 -19.08 30.44
C ASN A 396 4.10 -20.09 29.40
N PRO A 397 3.90 -19.65 28.14
CA PRO A 397 3.46 -20.52 27.03
C PRO A 397 4.59 -21.40 26.50
N LEU A 398 5.84 -21.21 26.95
CA LEU A 398 7.01 -21.94 26.49
C LEU A 398 7.76 -22.57 27.66
N LEU A 399 8.16 -23.81 27.49
CA LEU A 399 9.03 -24.53 28.41
C LEU A 399 10.36 -24.82 27.71
N TYR A 400 11.47 -24.55 28.42
CA TYR A 400 12.80 -24.89 27.93
C TYR A 400 13.09 -26.35 28.20
N ASN A 401 13.28 -27.15 27.15
CA ASN A 401 13.73 -28.54 27.23
C ASN A 401 15.25 -28.56 27.23
N SER A 402 15.87 -28.79 28.42
CA SER A 402 17.31 -28.79 28.59
C SER A 402 18.02 -29.95 27.86
N ALA A 403 17.34 -31.08 27.65
CA ALA A 403 17.91 -32.22 26.95
C ALA A 403 18.05 -31.98 25.44
N LEU A 404 17.03 -31.33 24.84
CA LEU A 404 17.01 -31.01 23.44
C LEU A 404 17.56 -29.60 23.13
N LYS A 405 17.80 -28.79 24.16
CA LYS A 405 18.23 -27.38 24.06
C LYS A 405 17.31 -26.51 23.22
N ILE A 406 16.00 -26.76 23.25
CA ILE A 406 14.97 -26.03 22.53
C ILE A 406 13.86 -25.57 23.47
N TYR A 407 13.11 -24.52 23.04
CA TYR A 407 11.85 -24.17 23.66
C TYR A 407 10.72 -24.98 23.00
N GLN A 408 9.83 -25.52 23.81
CA GLN A 408 8.62 -26.26 23.40
C GLN A 408 7.41 -25.55 23.96
N GLY A 409 6.27 -25.63 23.25
CA GLY A 409 4.99 -25.14 23.75
C GLY A 409 4.61 -25.86 25.05
N SER A 410 4.13 -25.13 26.04
CA SER A 410 3.51 -25.71 27.24
C SER A 410 2.03 -25.98 27.01
N GLU A 411 1.51 -27.05 27.62
CA GLU A 411 0.09 -27.33 27.60
C GLU A 411 -0.69 -26.23 28.34
N PRO A 412 -1.82 -25.75 27.79
CA PRO A 412 -2.66 -24.79 28.48
C PRO A 412 -3.18 -25.34 29.80
N SER A 413 -3.12 -24.54 30.86
CA SER A 413 -3.69 -24.88 32.18
C SER A 413 -5.19 -24.58 32.26
N GLY A 414 -5.74 -23.85 31.30
CA GLY A 414 -7.15 -23.45 31.19
C GLY A 414 -7.38 -22.43 30.10
N GLU A 415 -8.62 -21.94 30.02
CA GLU A 415 -9.04 -20.92 29.05
C GLU A 415 -9.85 -19.83 29.75
N ILE A 416 -9.70 -18.58 29.31
CA ILE A 416 -10.54 -17.47 29.72
C ILE A 416 -11.13 -16.81 28.46
N ASP A 417 -12.44 -16.65 28.44
CA ASP A 417 -13.14 -15.94 27.36
C ASP A 417 -13.40 -14.49 27.77
N TYR A 418 -12.72 -13.58 27.11
CA TYR A 418 -12.87 -12.14 27.33
C TYR A 418 -13.84 -11.54 26.32
N SER A 419 -14.81 -10.77 26.78
CA SER A 419 -15.70 -10.02 25.89
C SER A 419 -14.90 -9.13 24.92
N ARG A 420 -15.41 -8.95 23.70
CA ARG A 420 -14.72 -8.21 22.62
C ARG A 420 -14.32 -6.78 22.96
N GLY A 421 -15.01 -6.12 23.89
CA GLY A 421 -14.68 -4.79 24.38
C GLY A 421 -13.55 -4.73 25.41
N THR A 422 -13.11 -5.88 25.94
CA THR A 422 -12.05 -5.93 26.97
C THR A 422 -10.71 -5.58 26.35
N VAL A 423 -9.92 -4.72 27.02
CA VAL A 423 -8.55 -4.41 26.61
C VAL A 423 -7.61 -5.45 27.21
N LEU A 424 -7.01 -6.29 26.36
CA LEU A 424 -6.06 -7.32 26.77
C LEU A 424 -4.62 -6.79 26.90
N LYS A 425 -4.24 -5.92 25.98
CA LYS A 425 -2.93 -5.27 25.93
C LYS A 425 -3.05 -3.94 25.20
N ASN A 426 -2.31 -2.95 25.65
CA ASN A 426 -2.24 -1.64 25.03
C ASN A 426 -0.80 -1.24 24.80
N PHE A 427 -0.48 -0.75 23.60
CA PHE A 427 0.81 -0.22 23.19
C PHE A 427 0.63 1.20 22.70
N LEU A 428 1.29 2.16 23.34
CA LEU A 428 1.24 3.57 22.98
C LEU A 428 2.66 4.06 22.66
N TYR A 429 2.85 4.58 21.44
CA TYR A 429 4.15 5.07 20.98
C TYR A 429 4.05 6.46 20.35
N ILE A 430 5.13 7.22 20.52
CA ILE A 430 5.38 8.48 19.82
C ILE A 430 6.41 8.21 18.73
N GLU A 431 6.10 8.58 17.49
CA GLU A 431 6.93 8.37 16.31
C GLU A 431 7.36 9.74 15.73
N PRO A 432 8.42 10.36 16.28
CA PRO A 432 8.95 11.62 15.76
C PRO A 432 9.63 11.42 14.41
N ARG A 433 9.50 12.42 13.55
CA ARG A 433 10.10 12.46 12.20
C ARG A 433 10.64 13.84 11.91
N ALA A 434 11.84 13.91 11.35
CA ALA A 434 12.47 15.15 10.97
C ALA A 434 13.27 14.98 9.70
N ALA A 435 13.24 15.96 8.82
CA ALA A 435 14.09 16.01 7.65
C ALA A 435 14.51 17.44 7.35
N LEU A 436 15.75 17.60 6.89
CA LEU A 436 16.36 18.86 6.52
C LEU A 436 16.96 18.73 5.12
N ALA A 437 16.77 19.74 4.27
CA ALA A 437 17.53 19.90 3.04
C ALA A 437 18.20 21.27 3.03
N TYR A 438 19.49 21.27 2.67
CA TYR A 438 20.28 22.46 2.45
C TYR A 438 20.86 22.47 1.03
N GLN A 439 20.38 23.39 0.21
CA GLN A 439 20.83 23.59 -1.17
C GLN A 439 21.98 24.59 -1.19
N ASN A 440 23.22 24.09 -1.23
CA ASN A 440 24.41 24.95 -1.26
C ASN A 440 24.64 25.62 -2.63
N LYS A 441 24.23 24.91 -3.73
CA LYS A 441 24.25 25.43 -5.12
C LYS A 441 22.92 25.04 -5.81
N PRO A 442 22.54 25.72 -6.91
CA PRO A 442 21.34 25.40 -7.66
C PRO A 442 21.24 23.93 -8.09
N SER A 443 22.37 23.26 -8.29
CA SER A 443 22.49 21.86 -8.73
C SER A 443 22.89 20.88 -7.62
N GLN A 444 22.98 21.31 -6.35
CA GLN A 444 23.51 20.48 -5.27
C GLN A 444 22.77 20.71 -3.95
N SER A 445 22.47 19.63 -3.23
CA SER A 445 21.93 19.71 -1.87
C SER A 445 22.48 18.62 -0.95
N PHE A 446 22.54 18.96 0.33
CA PHE A 446 22.77 18.04 1.43
C PHE A 446 21.46 17.82 2.17
N LYS A 447 21.19 16.60 2.58
CA LYS A 447 20.00 16.26 3.32
C LYS A 447 20.34 15.39 4.51
N ALA A 448 19.54 15.53 5.57
CA ALA A 448 19.57 14.65 6.73
C ALA A 448 18.13 14.34 7.15
N SER A 449 17.87 13.13 7.62
CA SER A 449 16.57 12.78 8.17
C SER A 449 16.67 11.77 9.31
N TYR A 450 15.66 11.82 10.17
CA TYR A 450 15.40 10.87 11.24
C TYR A 450 13.93 10.48 11.21
N ASN A 451 13.65 9.17 11.34
CA ASN A 451 12.31 8.63 11.48
C ASN A 451 12.29 7.56 12.55
N ARG A 452 11.34 7.65 13.49
CA ARG A 452 10.91 6.51 14.30
C ARG A 452 9.63 5.94 13.74
N MET A 453 9.56 4.62 13.64
CA MET A 453 8.39 3.89 13.14
C MET A 453 8.13 2.65 13.98
N VAL A 454 6.85 2.28 14.08
CA VAL A 454 6.40 1.12 14.86
C VAL A 454 5.54 0.22 13.98
N GLN A 455 5.73 -1.09 14.12
CA GLN A 455 4.95 -2.11 13.44
C GLN A 455 4.31 -3.05 14.44
N TYR A 456 3.01 -3.26 14.27
CA TYR A 456 2.18 -4.08 15.17
C TYR A 456 1.74 -5.40 14.57
N LEU A 457 1.89 -5.59 13.26
CA LEU A 457 1.50 -6.81 12.55
C LEU A 457 2.74 -7.50 12.01
N HIS A 458 2.84 -8.80 12.27
CA HIS A 458 3.98 -9.63 11.88
C HIS A 458 3.51 -10.78 10.99
N LEU A 459 4.30 -11.10 9.97
CA LEU A 459 4.07 -12.29 9.17
C LEU A 459 4.86 -13.45 9.77
N ILE A 460 4.17 -14.47 10.22
CA ILE A 460 4.78 -15.69 10.75
C ILE A 460 5.03 -16.61 9.56
N SER A 461 6.31 -16.77 9.22
CA SER A 461 6.77 -17.63 8.14
C SER A 461 7.84 -18.58 8.64
N ASN A 462 7.83 -19.80 8.14
CA ASN A 462 8.87 -20.80 8.41
C ASN A 462 10.07 -20.67 7.45
N THR A 463 10.01 -19.73 6.53
CA THR A 463 11.04 -19.54 5.49
C THR A 463 11.48 -18.07 5.42
N ASN A 464 12.67 -17.84 4.86
CA ASN A 464 13.15 -16.48 4.57
C ASN A 464 12.42 -15.82 3.38
N SER A 465 11.65 -16.61 2.65
CA SER A 465 10.87 -16.19 1.49
C SER A 465 9.39 -16.32 1.81
N PRO A 466 8.69 -15.24 2.18
CA PRO A 466 7.29 -15.29 2.53
C PRO A 466 6.43 -15.84 1.39
N THR A 467 5.48 -16.68 1.75
CA THR A 467 4.51 -17.25 0.85
C THR A 467 3.13 -16.62 1.06
N PRO A 468 2.22 -16.68 0.09
CA PRO A 468 0.87 -16.17 0.25
C PRO A 468 0.07 -16.80 1.39
N ILE A 469 0.48 -17.97 1.86
CA ILE A 469 -0.19 -18.75 2.90
C ILE A 469 0.39 -18.55 4.31
N ASP A 470 1.36 -17.66 4.47
CA ASP A 470 1.92 -17.33 5.79
C ASP A 470 0.90 -16.53 6.63
N ILE A 471 0.94 -16.73 7.94
CA ILE A 471 -0.07 -16.21 8.86
C ILE A 471 0.32 -14.82 9.36
N TRP A 472 -0.58 -13.87 9.23
CA TRP A 472 -0.46 -12.56 9.89
C TRP A 472 -0.87 -12.65 11.36
N ALA A 473 -0.02 -12.19 12.24
CA ALA A 473 -0.27 -12.13 13.68
C ALA A 473 -0.07 -10.72 14.24
N PRO A 474 -1.00 -10.23 15.07
CA PRO A 474 -0.85 -8.96 15.75
C PRO A 474 0.05 -9.07 16.98
N SER A 475 0.76 -7.99 17.31
CA SER A 475 1.43 -7.82 18.61
C SER A 475 0.44 -8.05 19.77
N GLY A 476 0.92 -8.51 20.90
CA GLY A 476 0.08 -8.86 22.04
C GLY A 476 0.89 -9.14 23.30
N LYS A 477 0.39 -10.03 24.16
CA LYS A 477 1.02 -10.35 25.43
C LYS A 477 2.42 -10.94 25.29
N PHE A 478 2.67 -11.73 24.23
CA PHE A 478 3.89 -12.50 24.03
C PHE A 478 4.74 -12.03 22.85
N VAL A 479 4.24 -11.09 22.06
CA VAL A 479 4.94 -10.53 20.89
C VAL A 479 4.83 -9.01 20.95
N ASP A 480 5.94 -8.35 21.24
CA ASP A 480 6.00 -6.89 21.27
C ASP A 480 6.05 -6.30 19.85
N PRO A 481 5.64 -5.04 19.67
CA PRO A 481 5.81 -4.32 18.43
C PRO A 481 7.27 -4.19 18.01
N GLN A 482 7.53 -4.21 16.71
CA GLN A 482 8.83 -3.83 16.16
C GLN A 482 8.99 -2.32 16.16
N ILE A 483 10.16 -1.82 16.55
CA ILE A 483 10.49 -0.40 16.56
C ILE A 483 11.72 -0.19 15.70
N LEU A 484 11.66 0.79 14.80
CA LEU A 484 12.77 1.22 13.96
C LEU A 484 13.12 2.67 14.26
N ASP A 485 14.39 2.94 14.48
CA ASP A 485 14.99 4.27 14.42
C ASP A 485 15.90 4.36 13.19
N GLN A 486 15.55 5.20 12.24
CA GLN A 486 16.28 5.36 10.98
C GLN A 486 16.90 6.75 10.89
N PHE A 487 18.23 6.80 10.74
CA PHE A 487 18.98 8.01 10.41
C PHE A 487 19.48 7.92 8.97
N ALA A 488 19.37 8.98 8.21
CA ALA A 488 19.92 9.05 6.87
C ALA A 488 20.55 10.39 6.57
N ILE A 489 21.67 10.36 5.82
CA ILE A 489 22.38 11.52 5.30
C ILE A 489 22.54 11.30 3.80
N GLY A 490 22.36 12.36 3.00
CA GLY A 490 22.46 12.29 1.56
C GLY A 490 23.07 13.53 0.92
N TYR A 491 23.82 13.30 -0.14
CA TYR A 491 24.29 14.33 -1.06
C TYR A 491 23.64 14.11 -2.43
N PHE A 492 23.04 15.17 -2.97
CA PHE A 492 22.31 15.14 -4.23
C PHE A 492 22.91 16.15 -5.19
N LYS A 493 23.19 15.74 -6.41
CA LYS A 493 23.75 16.59 -7.46
C LYS A 493 23.08 16.29 -8.79
N THR A 494 22.62 17.33 -9.46
CA THR A 494 22.16 17.27 -10.86
C THR A 494 23.34 17.58 -11.77
N PHE A 495 23.57 16.75 -12.77
CA PHE A 495 24.54 16.99 -13.82
C PHE A 495 23.82 17.61 -15.01
N ASN A 496 24.42 18.67 -15.62
CA ASN A 496 23.86 19.24 -16.85
C ASN A 496 23.83 18.18 -17.95
N SER A 497 22.68 18.04 -18.61
CA SER A 497 22.41 17.02 -19.63
C SER A 497 23.17 17.23 -20.97
N ASN A 498 24.11 18.17 -21.03
CA ASN A 498 24.94 18.45 -22.22
C ASN A 498 26.31 17.76 -22.16
N ARG A 499 26.39 16.54 -21.64
CA ARG A 499 27.54 15.68 -21.80
C ARG A 499 27.11 14.24 -22.05
#